data_86356ddf0a8b775d4ab4ac18031b514d
#
_entry.id   86356ddf0a8b775d4ab4ac18031b514d
#
_cell.length_a   1.000
_cell.length_b   1.000
_cell.length_c   1.000
_cell.angle_alpha   90.00
_cell.angle_beta   90.00
_cell.angle_gamma   90.00
#
_symmetry.space_group_name_H-M   'P 1'
#
loop_
_entity.id
_entity.type
_entity.pdbx_description
1 polymer ?
#
loop_
_entity_poly.entity_id
_entity_poly.type
_entity_poly.pdbx_seq_one_letter_code
_entity_poly.pdbx_strand_id
1 'polypeptide(L)'
;MTRKVAVITGAASGIGQALAVAFARQGVAVAGGFYPADPHDPDETRRLVAEAGGECLMLPLDVTFTESVDDLAAQAVKAFGRIDYAVANAGLLRRAPLLEMTDERWNEMLDVDLTGVMRTFRAAVRHMGEGGALVAISSIAGGVYGWQDHSHYAAAKAGVPGLCRSLAVELAAKGIRCNAVIPGLIETPQSLDSTNSLGPEGLAQAPSRWAGSAERMKSLRWCVFCAAMTPVT
;
A
#
# COMPACT_ATOMS: atom_id res chain seq x y z
N MET A 1 0.24 10.61 26.04
CA MET A 1 -0.08 9.40 25.22
C MET A 1 1.09 9.15 24.31
N THR A 2 1.59 7.93 24.22
CA THR A 2 2.66 7.56 23.28
C THR A 2 2.15 7.73 21.85
N ARG A 3 2.95 8.37 20.99
CA ARG A 3 2.64 8.63 19.59
C ARG A 3 2.49 7.30 18.82
N LYS A 4 1.48 7.19 18.00
CA LYS A 4 1.25 6.03 17.12
C LYS A 4 2.20 6.05 15.93
N VAL A 5 2.46 4.87 15.34
CA VAL A 5 3.42 4.68 14.25
C VAL A 5 2.77 3.87 13.13
N ALA A 6 2.93 4.36 11.90
CA ALA A 6 2.51 3.68 10.67
C ALA A 6 3.73 3.27 9.84
N VAL A 7 3.78 2.01 9.42
CA VAL A 7 4.69 1.51 8.39
C VAL A 7 3.94 1.51 7.05
N ILE A 8 4.53 2.10 6.00
CA ILE A 8 3.90 2.21 4.67
C ILE A 8 4.90 1.78 3.60
N THR A 9 4.58 0.75 2.82
CA THR A 9 5.40 0.35 1.68
C THR A 9 5.02 1.11 0.41
N GLY A 10 5.99 1.45 -0.46
CA GLY A 10 5.76 2.26 -1.66
C GLY A 10 5.34 3.70 -1.32
N ALA A 11 6.05 4.33 -0.37
CA ALA A 11 5.68 5.63 0.18
C ALA A 11 6.31 6.84 -0.56
N ALA A 12 7.12 6.63 -1.62
CA ALA A 12 7.78 7.73 -2.32
C ALA A 12 6.84 8.51 -3.25
N SER A 13 5.71 7.93 -3.66
CA SER A 13 4.80 8.55 -4.62
C SER A 13 3.34 8.12 -4.44
N GLY A 14 2.45 8.75 -5.19
CA GLY A 14 1.06 8.33 -5.36
C GLY A 14 0.28 8.13 -4.06
N ILE A 15 -0.40 6.98 -3.95
CA ILE A 15 -1.25 6.65 -2.79
C ILE A 15 -0.41 6.56 -1.51
N GLY A 16 0.78 5.93 -1.57
CA GLY A 16 1.64 5.75 -0.41
C GLY A 16 2.13 7.08 0.19
N GLN A 17 2.57 8.02 -0.66
CA GLN A 17 2.98 9.37 -0.25
C GLN A 17 1.80 10.12 0.38
N ALA A 18 0.64 10.11 -0.26
CA ALA A 18 -0.53 10.80 0.26
C ALA A 18 -1.04 10.20 1.59
N LEU A 19 -0.90 8.88 1.78
CA LEU A 19 -1.17 8.22 3.08
C LEU A 19 -0.18 8.67 4.15
N ALA A 20 1.12 8.78 3.83
CA ALA A 20 2.12 9.27 4.75
C ALA A 20 1.75 10.66 5.29
N VAL A 21 1.38 11.59 4.40
CA VAL A 21 0.91 12.94 4.77
C VAL A 21 -0.39 12.89 5.60
N ALA A 22 -1.33 12.01 5.24
CA ALA A 22 -2.60 11.89 5.96
C ALA A 22 -2.42 11.36 7.40
N PHE A 23 -1.51 10.41 7.60
CA PHE A 23 -1.13 9.93 8.93
C PHE A 23 -0.43 11.02 9.75
N ALA A 24 0.50 11.76 9.14
CA ALA A 24 1.21 12.87 9.78
C ALA A 24 0.24 13.93 10.33
N ARG A 25 -0.77 14.32 9.54
CA ARG A 25 -1.84 15.26 9.97
C ARG A 25 -2.64 14.78 11.19
N GLN A 26 -2.59 13.48 11.50
CA GLN A 26 -3.23 12.90 12.69
C GLN A 26 -2.23 12.66 13.84
N GLY A 27 -1.02 13.19 13.73
CA GLY A 27 0.01 13.04 14.75
C GLY A 27 0.66 11.64 14.79
N VAL A 28 0.49 10.83 13.73
CA VAL A 28 1.10 9.51 13.61
C VAL A 28 2.47 9.64 12.95
N ALA A 29 3.52 9.04 13.52
CA ALA A 29 4.83 8.96 12.89
C ALA A 29 4.81 7.95 11.74
N VAL A 30 5.59 8.18 10.70
CA VAL A 30 5.60 7.34 9.49
C VAL A 30 6.99 6.74 9.26
N ALA A 31 7.05 5.42 9.09
CA ALA A 31 8.18 4.73 8.49
C ALA A 31 7.77 4.29 7.07
N GLY A 32 8.29 4.99 6.07
CA GLY A 32 7.98 4.74 4.66
C GLY A 32 9.09 3.94 3.99
N GLY A 33 8.72 2.88 3.26
CA GLY A 33 9.62 2.16 2.38
C GLY A 33 9.49 2.63 0.94
N PHE A 34 10.60 2.76 0.23
CA PHE A 34 10.64 3.10 -1.19
C PHE A 34 11.55 2.15 -1.97
N TYR A 35 11.18 1.82 -3.21
CA TYR A 35 12.03 1.00 -4.07
C TYR A 35 13.19 1.84 -4.62
N PRO A 36 14.47 1.41 -4.44
CA PRO A 36 15.62 2.25 -4.82
C PRO A 36 15.73 2.58 -6.31
N ALA A 37 15.16 1.74 -7.19
CA ALA A 37 15.11 2.01 -8.63
C ALA A 37 13.86 2.80 -9.07
N ASP A 38 12.97 3.18 -8.15
CA ASP A 38 11.84 4.07 -8.43
C ASP A 38 12.38 5.49 -8.71
N PRO A 39 11.93 6.15 -9.78
CA PRO A 39 12.42 7.49 -10.13
C PRO A 39 11.93 8.60 -9.17
N HIS A 40 11.01 8.30 -8.26
CA HIS A 40 10.44 9.30 -7.35
C HIS A 40 11.35 9.54 -6.15
N ASP A 41 11.54 10.82 -5.84
CA ASP A 41 12.39 11.25 -4.72
C ASP A 41 11.68 11.00 -3.36
N PRO A 42 12.23 10.12 -2.49
CA PRO A 42 11.65 9.90 -1.17
C PRO A 42 11.76 11.13 -0.24
N ASP A 43 12.66 12.07 -0.52
CA ASP A 43 12.81 13.29 0.27
C ASP A 43 11.62 14.23 0.08
N GLU A 44 10.94 14.17 -1.06
CA GLU A 44 9.68 14.87 -1.26
C GLU A 44 8.61 14.41 -0.25
N THR A 45 8.52 13.10 0.02
CA THR A 45 7.60 12.58 1.05
C THR A 45 8.00 13.05 2.44
N ARG A 46 9.32 13.07 2.78
CA ARG A 46 9.80 13.62 4.06
C ARG A 46 9.39 15.07 4.22
N ARG A 47 9.60 15.88 3.18
CA ARG A 47 9.23 17.30 3.16
C ARG A 47 7.73 17.51 3.40
N LEU A 48 6.88 16.82 2.65
CA LEU A 48 5.42 16.92 2.76
C LEU A 48 4.90 16.47 4.14
N VAL A 49 5.50 15.42 4.73
CA VAL A 49 5.16 14.96 6.08
C VAL A 49 5.57 16.00 7.12
N ALA A 50 6.76 16.60 6.98
CA ALA A 50 7.23 17.66 7.89
C ALA A 50 6.33 18.91 7.80
N GLU A 51 5.92 19.32 6.62
CA GLU A 51 4.96 20.42 6.40
C GLU A 51 3.59 20.13 7.03
N ALA A 52 3.20 18.86 7.09
CA ALA A 52 2.00 18.40 7.79
C ALA A 52 2.17 18.32 9.33
N GLY A 53 3.34 18.69 9.86
CA GLY A 53 3.66 18.66 11.29
C GLY A 53 4.03 17.29 11.83
N GLY A 54 4.35 16.32 10.95
CA GLY A 54 4.70 14.95 11.31
C GLY A 54 6.19 14.63 11.27
N GLU A 55 6.55 13.40 11.61
CA GLU A 55 7.87 12.82 11.46
C GLU A 55 7.84 11.66 10.50
N CYS A 56 8.84 11.58 9.62
CA CYS A 56 8.94 10.53 8.61
C CYS A 56 10.37 9.99 8.52
N LEU A 57 10.48 8.67 8.59
CA LEU A 57 11.68 7.92 8.24
C LEU A 57 11.44 7.24 6.90
N MET A 58 12.24 7.55 5.87
CA MET A 58 12.17 6.90 4.56
C MET A 58 13.36 5.98 4.37
N LEU A 59 13.11 4.70 4.03
CA LEU A 59 14.11 3.65 3.91
C LEU A 59 14.01 2.93 2.56
N PRO A 60 15.15 2.52 1.98
CA PRO A 60 15.14 1.61 0.83
C PRO A 60 14.39 0.34 1.16
N LEU A 61 13.54 -0.11 0.24
CA LEU A 61 12.71 -1.29 0.41
C LEU A 61 12.49 -2.01 -0.92
N ASP A 62 12.76 -3.29 -0.94
CA ASP A 62 12.25 -4.22 -1.95
C ASP A 62 11.35 -5.26 -1.27
N VAL A 63 10.06 -5.24 -1.58
CA VAL A 63 9.07 -6.14 -0.96
C VAL A 63 9.18 -7.59 -1.41
N THR A 64 10.01 -7.86 -2.42
CA THR A 64 10.29 -9.22 -2.88
C THR A 64 11.30 -9.95 -1.97
N PHE A 65 12.04 -9.21 -1.13
CA PHE A 65 12.99 -9.77 -0.16
C PHE A 65 12.45 -9.64 1.27
N THR A 66 12.34 -10.78 1.95
CA THR A 66 11.87 -10.85 3.35
C THR A 66 12.73 -9.98 4.27
N GLU A 67 14.05 -10.04 4.12
CA GLU A 67 15.02 -9.32 4.93
C GLU A 67 14.85 -7.80 4.81
N SER A 68 14.55 -7.30 3.60
CA SER A 68 14.32 -5.88 3.35
C SER A 68 13.06 -5.39 4.06
N VAL A 69 12.01 -6.21 4.08
CA VAL A 69 10.75 -5.88 4.74
C VAL A 69 10.87 -5.98 6.27
N ASP A 70 11.57 -6.98 6.77
CA ASP A 70 11.86 -7.17 8.20
C ASP A 70 12.71 -6.00 8.72
N ASP A 71 13.71 -5.51 7.94
CA ASP A 71 14.52 -4.36 8.31
C ASP A 71 13.70 -3.07 8.40
N LEU A 72 12.81 -2.79 7.45
CA LEU A 72 11.90 -1.63 7.52
C LEU A 72 11.10 -1.63 8.84
N ALA A 73 10.55 -2.78 9.24
CA ALA A 73 9.80 -2.90 10.48
C ALA A 73 10.69 -2.70 11.73
N ALA A 74 11.89 -3.29 11.73
CA ALA A 74 12.85 -3.14 12.81
C ALA A 74 13.34 -1.70 12.97
N GLN A 75 13.63 -1.00 11.87
CA GLN A 75 14.03 0.41 11.89
C GLN A 75 12.89 1.33 12.34
N ALA A 76 11.64 1.02 11.97
CA ALA A 76 10.48 1.74 12.48
C ALA A 76 10.38 1.64 14.02
N VAL A 77 10.57 0.45 14.57
CA VAL A 77 10.58 0.24 16.03
C VAL A 77 11.77 0.92 16.67
N LYS A 78 12.95 0.85 16.07
CA LYS A 78 14.16 1.53 16.58
C LYS A 78 13.99 3.05 16.64
N ALA A 79 13.36 3.64 15.62
CA ALA A 79 13.17 5.09 15.54
C ALA A 79 12.01 5.59 16.41
N PHE A 80 10.90 4.85 16.46
CA PHE A 80 9.66 5.34 17.06
C PHE A 80 9.10 4.48 18.20
N GLY A 81 9.74 3.34 18.51
CA GLY A 81 9.45 2.49 19.66
C GLY A 81 8.31 1.48 19.48
N ARG A 82 7.53 1.55 18.40
CA ARG A 82 6.34 0.70 18.18
C ARG A 82 5.88 0.66 16.74
N ILE A 83 4.95 -0.23 16.41
CA ILE A 83 4.14 -0.21 15.19
C ILE A 83 2.68 -0.38 15.58
N ASP A 84 1.82 0.54 15.12
CA ASP A 84 0.36 0.48 15.33
C ASP A 84 -0.39 0.18 14.03
N TYR A 85 0.16 0.63 12.92
CA TYR A 85 -0.46 0.50 11.60
C TYR A 85 0.56 0.00 10.58
N ALA A 86 0.14 -0.91 9.70
CA ALA A 86 0.92 -1.31 8.55
C ALA A 86 0.06 -1.18 7.30
N VAL A 87 0.58 -0.44 6.30
CA VAL A 87 -0.06 -0.26 5.00
C VAL A 87 0.80 -0.92 3.94
N ALA A 88 0.32 -2.04 3.41
CA ALA A 88 0.91 -2.71 2.25
C ALA A 88 0.38 -2.03 0.98
N ASN A 89 1.15 -1.05 0.49
CA ASN A 89 0.79 -0.23 -0.67
C ASN A 89 1.75 -0.41 -1.85
N ALA A 90 3.00 -0.83 -1.63
CA ALA A 90 3.90 -1.16 -2.73
C ALA A 90 3.21 -2.07 -3.75
N GLY A 91 3.36 -1.74 -5.02
CA GLY A 91 2.73 -2.49 -6.09
C GLY A 91 3.40 -2.21 -7.43
N LEU A 92 3.33 -3.19 -8.30
CA LEU A 92 3.85 -3.16 -9.65
C LEU A 92 2.67 -3.21 -10.63
N LEU A 93 2.78 -2.54 -11.75
CA LEU A 93 1.86 -2.67 -12.86
C LEU A 93 2.65 -2.84 -14.16
N ARG A 94 2.42 -3.94 -14.83
CA ARG A 94 3.03 -4.25 -16.14
C ARG A 94 1.96 -4.81 -17.05
N ARG A 95 2.07 -4.46 -18.32
CA ARG A 95 1.23 -5.00 -19.37
C ARG A 95 1.85 -6.27 -19.93
N ALA A 96 1.09 -7.35 -19.99
CA ALA A 96 1.50 -8.60 -20.60
C ALA A 96 0.29 -9.36 -21.18
N PRO A 97 0.14 -9.38 -22.51
CA PRO A 97 -0.87 -10.22 -23.16
C PRO A 97 -0.69 -11.68 -22.79
N LEU A 98 -1.78 -12.44 -22.68
CA LEU A 98 -1.74 -13.83 -22.20
C LEU A 98 -0.76 -14.71 -22.99
N LEU A 99 -0.70 -14.54 -24.30
CA LEU A 99 0.20 -15.34 -25.16
C LEU A 99 1.69 -14.93 -25.06
N GLU A 100 1.97 -13.76 -24.46
CA GLU A 100 3.32 -13.24 -24.20
C GLU A 100 3.67 -13.32 -22.70
N MET A 101 2.75 -13.83 -21.87
CA MET A 101 2.95 -14.01 -20.45
C MET A 101 3.93 -15.14 -20.20
N THR A 102 5.09 -14.82 -19.62
CA THR A 102 6.04 -15.85 -19.16
C THR A 102 5.81 -16.12 -17.67
N ASP A 103 6.31 -17.25 -17.18
CA ASP A 103 6.25 -17.60 -15.76
C ASP A 103 6.98 -16.56 -14.90
N GLU A 104 8.06 -15.98 -15.40
CA GLU A 104 8.83 -14.94 -14.71
C GLU A 104 8.00 -13.66 -14.54
N ARG A 105 7.32 -13.19 -15.61
CA ARG A 105 6.44 -12.00 -15.55
C ARG A 105 5.26 -12.23 -14.61
N TRP A 106 4.69 -13.45 -14.65
CA TRP A 106 3.62 -13.85 -13.75
C TRP A 106 4.11 -13.83 -12.30
N ASN A 107 5.22 -14.51 -12.01
CA ASN A 107 5.79 -14.64 -10.67
C ASN A 107 6.24 -13.29 -10.10
N GLU A 108 6.87 -12.42 -10.90
CA GLU A 108 7.26 -11.07 -10.49
C GLU A 108 6.04 -10.29 -9.99
N MET A 109 4.94 -10.32 -10.74
CA MET A 109 3.70 -9.60 -10.38
C MET A 109 3.10 -10.14 -9.07
N LEU A 110 3.01 -11.46 -8.92
CA LEU A 110 2.50 -12.07 -7.70
C LEU A 110 3.43 -11.82 -6.51
N ASP A 111 4.74 -11.84 -6.74
CA ASP A 111 5.72 -11.65 -5.67
C ASP A 111 5.67 -10.24 -5.09
N VAL A 112 5.51 -9.22 -5.92
CA VAL A 112 5.34 -7.85 -5.46
C VAL A 112 3.93 -7.63 -4.88
N ASP A 113 2.87 -7.91 -5.66
CA ASP A 113 1.52 -7.40 -5.43
C ASP A 113 0.66 -8.28 -4.50
N LEU A 114 1.12 -9.49 -4.18
CA LEU A 114 0.45 -10.40 -3.24
C LEU A 114 1.40 -10.90 -2.15
N THR A 115 2.52 -11.50 -2.52
CA THR A 115 3.48 -12.03 -1.54
C THR A 115 4.13 -10.90 -0.74
N GLY A 116 4.44 -9.76 -1.39
CA GLY A 116 4.94 -8.55 -0.73
C GLY A 116 3.97 -7.98 0.31
N VAL A 117 2.66 -8.07 0.05
CA VAL A 117 1.63 -7.71 1.05
C VAL A 117 1.71 -8.63 2.27
N MET A 118 1.81 -9.94 2.05
CA MET A 118 1.96 -10.92 3.14
C MET A 118 3.24 -10.68 3.95
N ARG A 119 4.39 -10.43 3.26
CA ARG A 119 5.66 -10.13 3.94
C ARG A 119 5.54 -8.86 4.79
N THR A 120 4.93 -7.80 4.26
CA THR A 120 4.72 -6.52 4.97
C THR A 120 3.92 -6.75 6.26
N PHE A 121 2.82 -7.48 6.18
CA PHE A 121 1.99 -7.75 7.35
C PHE A 121 2.69 -8.66 8.36
N ARG A 122 3.37 -9.70 7.90
CA ARG A 122 4.14 -10.60 8.76
C ARG A 122 5.23 -9.85 9.54
N ALA A 123 6.00 -9.00 8.88
CA ALA A 123 7.04 -8.19 9.52
C ALA A 123 6.43 -7.24 10.55
N ALA A 124 5.37 -6.51 10.21
CA ALA A 124 4.72 -5.58 11.13
C ALA A 124 4.14 -6.28 12.36
N VAL A 125 3.39 -7.39 12.19
CA VAL A 125 2.72 -8.11 13.28
C VAL A 125 3.70 -8.68 14.32
N ARG A 126 4.94 -8.98 13.94
CA ARG A 126 6.00 -9.38 14.89
C ARG A 126 6.34 -8.30 15.90
N HIS A 127 6.11 -7.03 15.55
CA HIS A 127 6.41 -5.86 16.38
C HIS A 127 5.17 -5.12 16.88
N MET A 128 3.97 -5.53 16.45
CA MET A 128 2.71 -4.98 16.96
C MET A 128 2.35 -5.63 18.30
N GLY A 129 1.97 -4.79 19.26
CA GLY A 129 1.35 -5.23 20.50
C GLY A 129 -0.13 -5.60 20.30
N GLU A 130 -0.91 -5.50 21.38
CA GLU A 130 -2.37 -5.65 21.28
C GLU A 130 -2.99 -4.45 20.57
N GLY A 131 -3.97 -4.73 19.72
CA GLY A 131 -4.63 -3.71 18.89
C GLY A 131 -3.83 -3.31 17.66
N GLY A 132 -4.35 -2.37 16.90
CA GLY A 132 -3.74 -1.89 15.67
C GLY A 132 -4.49 -2.30 14.41
N ALA A 133 -3.92 -1.96 13.23
CA ALA A 133 -4.56 -2.30 11.97
C ALA A 133 -3.56 -2.54 10.82
N LEU A 134 -3.90 -3.51 10.00
CA LEU A 134 -3.28 -3.84 8.72
C LEU A 134 -4.21 -3.38 7.60
N VAL A 135 -3.67 -2.69 6.62
CA VAL A 135 -4.42 -2.23 5.43
C VAL A 135 -3.64 -2.58 4.18
N ALA A 136 -4.26 -3.29 3.25
CA ALA A 136 -3.69 -3.57 1.94
C ALA A 136 -4.36 -2.75 0.85
N ILE A 137 -3.57 -2.25 -0.11
CA ILE A 137 -4.09 -1.60 -1.30
C ILE A 137 -4.25 -2.66 -2.41
N SER A 138 -5.51 -3.03 -2.65
CA SER A 138 -5.93 -3.89 -3.75
C SER A 138 -6.28 -3.03 -4.99
N SER A 139 -7.19 -3.49 -5.84
CA SER A 139 -7.64 -2.77 -7.04
C SER A 139 -9.03 -3.23 -7.45
N ILE A 140 -9.79 -2.37 -8.13
CA ILE A 140 -11.00 -2.79 -8.86
C ILE A 140 -10.66 -3.81 -9.95
N ALA A 141 -9.46 -3.78 -10.52
CA ALA A 141 -8.98 -4.83 -11.41
C ALA A 141 -8.76 -6.13 -10.62
N GLY A 142 -9.44 -7.18 -11.03
CA GLY A 142 -9.42 -8.48 -10.36
C GLY A 142 -10.46 -8.65 -9.24
N GLY A 143 -10.85 -7.60 -8.53
CA GLY A 143 -11.89 -7.66 -7.50
C GLY A 143 -13.30 -7.41 -8.06
N VAL A 144 -13.41 -6.58 -9.10
CA VAL A 144 -14.69 -6.11 -9.65
C VAL A 144 -14.72 -6.21 -11.18
N TYR A 145 -13.60 -5.92 -11.86
CA TYR A 145 -13.48 -5.90 -13.31
C TYR A 145 -12.29 -6.70 -13.81
N GLY A 146 -12.40 -7.22 -15.01
CA GLY A 146 -11.28 -7.66 -15.81
C GLY A 146 -10.57 -6.46 -16.47
N TRP A 147 -9.26 -6.57 -16.65
CA TRP A 147 -8.47 -5.59 -17.39
C TRP A 147 -7.62 -6.31 -18.43
N GLN A 148 -7.77 -5.88 -19.69
CA GLN A 148 -7.05 -6.50 -20.81
C GLN A 148 -5.54 -6.43 -20.58
N ASP A 149 -4.83 -7.50 -20.91
CA ASP A 149 -3.36 -7.65 -20.80
C ASP A 149 -2.81 -7.53 -19.37
N HIS A 150 -3.67 -7.63 -18.35
CA HIS A 150 -3.28 -7.49 -16.94
C HIS A 150 -3.76 -8.68 -16.07
N SER A 151 -3.84 -9.88 -16.64
CA SER A 151 -4.37 -11.07 -15.93
C SER A 151 -3.58 -11.41 -14.66
N HIS A 152 -2.25 -11.30 -14.66
CA HIS A 152 -1.38 -11.51 -13.50
C HIS A 152 -1.62 -10.46 -12.40
N TYR A 153 -1.73 -9.18 -12.77
CA TYR A 153 -2.08 -8.10 -11.84
C TYR A 153 -3.47 -8.32 -11.23
N ALA A 154 -4.45 -8.63 -12.07
CA ALA A 154 -5.81 -8.91 -11.61
C ALA A 154 -5.85 -10.11 -10.64
N ALA A 155 -5.11 -11.18 -10.93
CA ALA A 155 -5.00 -12.35 -10.05
C ALA A 155 -4.36 -11.99 -8.70
N ALA A 156 -3.25 -11.25 -8.70
CA ALA A 156 -2.59 -10.79 -7.49
C ALA A 156 -3.52 -9.92 -6.63
N LYS A 157 -4.12 -8.88 -7.24
CA LYS A 157 -5.01 -7.95 -6.52
C LYS A 157 -6.32 -8.61 -6.05
N ALA A 158 -6.83 -9.63 -6.76
CA ALA A 158 -7.96 -10.44 -6.29
C ALA A 158 -7.61 -11.30 -5.07
N GLY A 159 -6.36 -11.77 -4.96
CA GLY A 159 -5.87 -12.53 -3.80
C GLY A 159 -5.80 -11.71 -2.50
N VAL A 160 -5.52 -10.40 -2.61
CA VAL A 160 -5.32 -9.52 -1.44
C VAL A 160 -6.53 -9.49 -0.49
N PRO A 161 -7.80 -9.33 -0.93
CA PRO A 161 -8.94 -9.40 -0.03
C PRO A 161 -9.11 -10.76 0.66
N GLY A 162 -8.74 -11.85 -0.01
CA GLY A 162 -8.73 -13.20 0.56
C GLY A 162 -7.73 -13.31 1.72
N LEU A 163 -6.50 -12.84 1.49
CA LEU A 163 -5.46 -12.76 2.51
C LEU A 163 -5.92 -11.91 3.71
N CYS A 164 -6.48 -10.73 3.46
CA CYS A 164 -6.94 -9.84 4.54
C CYS A 164 -8.06 -10.47 5.38
N ARG A 165 -9.02 -11.18 4.77
CA ARG A 165 -10.08 -11.88 5.51
C ARG A 165 -9.52 -12.97 6.42
N SER A 166 -8.56 -13.76 5.93
CA SER A 166 -7.93 -14.80 6.73
C SER A 166 -7.16 -14.21 7.91
N LEU A 167 -6.34 -13.19 7.66
CA LEU A 167 -5.56 -12.52 8.72
C LEU A 167 -6.44 -11.80 9.73
N ALA A 168 -7.60 -11.26 9.33
CA ALA A 168 -8.55 -10.66 10.28
C ALA A 168 -9.06 -11.67 11.30
N VAL A 169 -9.32 -12.92 10.89
CA VAL A 169 -9.72 -14.01 11.80
C VAL A 169 -8.54 -14.46 12.66
N GLU A 170 -7.37 -14.68 12.05
CA GLU A 170 -6.16 -15.17 12.73
C GLU A 170 -5.69 -14.21 13.83
N LEU A 171 -5.77 -12.90 13.58
CA LEU A 171 -5.24 -11.87 14.47
C LEU A 171 -6.30 -11.27 15.42
N ALA A 172 -7.54 -11.73 15.34
CA ALA A 172 -8.65 -11.22 16.16
C ALA A 172 -8.35 -11.30 17.67
N ALA A 173 -7.74 -12.39 18.14
CA ALA A 173 -7.38 -12.56 19.56
C ALA A 173 -6.36 -11.52 20.05
N LYS A 174 -5.58 -10.92 19.15
CA LYS A 174 -4.67 -9.80 19.46
C LYS A 174 -5.32 -8.42 19.28
N GLY A 175 -6.60 -8.36 18.91
CA GLY A 175 -7.30 -7.11 18.60
C GLY A 175 -6.75 -6.39 17.35
N ILE A 176 -5.98 -7.07 16.51
CA ILE A 176 -5.42 -6.50 15.25
C ILE A 176 -6.45 -6.70 14.15
N ARG A 177 -6.85 -5.60 13.52
CA ARG A 177 -7.77 -5.60 12.38
C ARG A 177 -7.00 -5.68 11.07
N CYS A 178 -7.56 -6.36 10.06
CA CYS A 178 -6.97 -6.44 8.73
C CYS A 178 -8.03 -6.15 7.67
N ASN A 179 -7.76 -5.17 6.79
CA ASN A 179 -8.68 -4.74 5.75
C ASN A 179 -7.97 -4.56 4.41
N ALA A 180 -8.71 -4.74 3.32
CA ALA A 180 -8.30 -4.35 1.98
C ALA A 180 -9.09 -3.13 1.51
N VAL A 181 -8.40 -2.17 0.91
CA VAL A 181 -9.02 -1.06 0.17
C VAL A 181 -8.94 -1.39 -1.32
N ILE A 182 -10.05 -1.21 -2.02
CA ILE A 182 -10.18 -1.49 -3.46
C ILE A 182 -10.37 -0.15 -4.17
N PRO A 183 -9.28 0.57 -4.52
CA PRO A 183 -9.39 1.85 -5.22
C PRO A 183 -9.94 1.66 -6.62
N GLY A 184 -10.69 2.65 -7.09
CA GLY A 184 -10.98 2.85 -8.51
C GLY A 184 -9.75 3.40 -9.24
N LEU A 185 -10.00 4.15 -10.30
CA LEU A 185 -8.95 4.86 -11.02
C LEU A 185 -8.53 6.08 -10.22
N ILE A 186 -7.31 6.07 -9.74
CA ILE A 186 -6.69 7.17 -8.98
C ILE A 186 -5.55 7.72 -9.83
N GLU A 187 -5.53 9.03 -10.02
CA GLU A 187 -4.44 9.72 -10.69
C GLU A 187 -3.16 9.62 -9.86
N THR A 188 -2.22 8.84 -10.37
CA THR A 188 -0.92 8.57 -9.75
C THR A 188 0.12 8.43 -10.87
N PRO A 189 1.42 8.53 -10.58
CA PRO A 189 2.46 8.25 -11.58
C PRO A 189 2.25 6.91 -12.29
N GLN A 190 1.86 5.86 -11.57
CA GLN A 190 1.59 4.54 -12.14
C GLN A 190 0.40 4.54 -13.11
N SER A 191 -0.69 5.25 -12.82
CA SER A 191 -1.86 5.32 -13.70
C SER A 191 -1.64 6.21 -14.91
N LEU A 192 -0.71 7.17 -14.82
CA LEU A 192 -0.29 8.06 -15.91
C LEU A 192 0.72 7.41 -16.86
N ASP A 193 1.29 6.25 -16.53
CA ASP A 193 2.17 5.49 -17.42
C ASP A 193 1.38 4.90 -18.60
N SER A 194 1.56 5.47 -19.79
CA SER A 194 0.87 5.01 -21.02
C SER A 194 1.37 3.65 -21.52
N THR A 195 2.52 3.18 -21.06
CA THR A 195 3.08 1.89 -21.46
C THR A 195 2.43 0.73 -20.71
N ASN A 196 2.28 0.89 -19.42
CA ASN A 196 1.82 -0.18 -18.51
C ASN A 196 0.43 0.07 -17.92
N SER A 197 -0.16 1.24 -18.15
CA SER A 197 -1.47 1.62 -17.60
C SER A 197 -2.30 2.39 -18.63
N LEU A 198 -3.24 3.20 -18.17
CA LEU A 198 -4.18 3.95 -19.01
C LEU A 198 -3.54 5.17 -19.69
N GLY A 199 -2.53 5.75 -19.06
CA GLY A 199 -2.01 7.05 -19.45
C GLY A 199 -2.99 8.21 -19.21
N PRO A 200 -2.58 9.45 -19.49
CA PRO A 200 -3.42 10.63 -19.28
C PRO A 200 -4.73 10.59 -20.08
N GLU A 201 -4.67 10.15 -21.34
CA GLU A 201 -5.85 10.09 -22.22
C GLU A 201 -6.86 9.05 -21.76
N GLY A 202 -6.41 7.84 -21.37
CA GLY A 202 -7.28 6.79 -20.88
C GLY A 202 -7.94 7.17 -19.55
N LEU A 203 -7.21 7.85 -18.68
CA LEU A 203 -7.77 8.39 -17.43
C LEU A 203 -8.83 9.46 -17.69
N ALA A 204 -8.61 10.37 -18.64
CA ALA A 204 -9.55 11.43 -18.99
C ALA A 204 -10.85 10.87 -19.60
N GLN A 205 -10.77 9.75 -20.33
CA GLN A 205 -11.92 9.08 -20.95
C GLN A 205 -12.64 8.11 -20.00
N ALA A 206 -12.05 7.82 -18.83
CA ALA A 206 -12.66 6.89 -17.89
C ALA A 206 -13.99 7.42 -17.37
N PRO A 207 -15.03 6.55 -17.24
CA PRO A 207 -16.31 6.95 -16.68
C PRO A 207 -16.12 7.61 -15.31
N SER A 208 -16.75 8.74 -15.07
CA SER A 208 -16.60 9.55 -13.84
C SER A 208 -16.85 8.80 -12.53
N ARG A 209 -17.64 7.70 -12.60
CA ARG A 209 -17.86 6.79 -11.46
C ARG A 209 -16.62 5.99 -11.05
N TRP A 210 -15.58 5.92 -11.90
CA TRP A 210 -14.35 5.15 -11.68
C TRP A 210 -13.14 6.04 -11.45
N ALA A 211 -13.20 7.30 -11.90
CA ALA A 211 -12.10 8.24 -11.83
C ALA A 211 -12.18 9.09 -10.56
N GLY A 212 -11.09 9.12 -9.82
CA GLY A 212 -10.87 10.05 -8.72
C GLY A 212 -9.55 10.78 -8.90
N SER A 213 -9.55 12.12 -8.82
CA SER A 213 -8.28 12.86 -8.69
C SER A 213 -7.68 12.63 -7.31
N ALA A 214 -6.35 12.78 -7.19
CA ALA A 214 -5.64 12.68 -5.92
C ALA A 214 -6.23 13.62 -4.84
N GLU A 215 -6.74 14.78 -5.22
CA GLU A 215 -7.46 15.71 -4.32
C GLU A 215 -8.84 15.20 -3.88
N ARG A 216 -9.48 14.31 -4.64
CA ARG A 216 -10.75 13.68 -4.30
C ARG A 216 -10.57 12.31 -3.64
N MET A 217 -9.43 11.98 -3.11
CA MET A 217 -9.13 10.69 -2.53
C MET A 217 -9.95 10.41 -1.26
N LYS A 218 -11.23 10.18 -1.44
CA LYS A 218 -12.08 9.57 -0.40
C LYS A 218 -11.48 8.22 0.06
N SER A 219 -10.83 7.49 -0.83
CA SER A 219 -10.15 6.22 -0.53
C SER A 219 -9.01 6.37 0.48
N LEU A 220 -8.24 7.47 0.47
CA LEU A 220 -7.19 7.69 1.47
C LEU A 220 -7.75 7.99 2.86
N ARG A 221 -8.83 8.75 2.93
CA ARG A 221 -9.56 8.91 4.20
C ARG A 221 -10.07 7.56 4.70
N TRP A 222 -10.46 6.65 3.79
CA TRP A 222 -10.84 5.28 4.14
C TRP A 222 -9.68 4.43 4.62
N CYS A 223 -8.47 4.54 4.07
CA CYS A 223 -7.30 3.81 4.59
C CYS A 223 -6.97 4.26 6.01
N VAL A 224 -6.90 5.57 6.24
CA VAL A 224 -6.69 6.12 7.60
C VAL A 224 -7.88 5.80 8.50
N PHE A 225 -9.11 5.85 7.98
CA PHE A 225 -10.33 5.47 8.69
C PHE A 225 -10.34 3.97 9.03
N CYS A 226 -10.02 3.08 8.09
CA CYS A 226 -9.88 1.64 8.36
C CYS A 226 -8.79 1.34 9.40
N ALA A 227 -7.71 2.13 9.41
CA ALA A 227 -6.68 2.04 10.43
C ALA A 227 -7.16 2.62 11.79
N ALA A 228 -8.01 3.65 11.79
CA ALA A 228 -8.47 4.32 12.99
C ALA A 228 -9.75 3.72 13.61
N MET A 229 -10.52 2.89 12.89
CA MET A 229 -11.76 2.31 13.41
C MET A 229 -11.48 1.39 14.63
N THR A 230 -12.16 1.67 15.74
CA THR A 230 -12.36 0.70 16.80
C THR A 230 -13.09 -0.54 16.27
N PRO A 231 -12.82 -1.75 16.77
CA PRO A 231 -13.58 -2.94 16.38
C PRO A 231 -15.06 -2.70 16.61
N VAL A 232 -15.88 -3.00 15.62
CA VAL A 232 -17.33 -3.15 15.85
C VAL A 232 -17.46 -4.42 16.68
N THR A 233 -17.89 -4.26 17.93
CA THR A 233 -18.26 -5.36 18.84
C THR A 233 -19.45 -6.12 18.28
#